data_39796aa98cbd5e0a4a878b4a078f2fd9
#
_entry.id   39796aa98cbd5e0a4a878b4a078f2fd9
#
_cell.length_a   1.000
_cell.length_b   1.000
_cell.length_c   1.000
_cell.angle_alpha   90.00
_cell.angle_beta   90.00
_cell.angle_gamma   90.00
#
_symmetry.space_group_name_H-M   'P 1'
#
loop_
_entity.id
_entity.type
_entity.pdbx_description
1 polymer ?
#
loop_
_entity_poly.entity_id
_entity_poly.type
_entity_poly.pdbx_seq_one_letter_code
_entity_poly.pdbx_strand_id
1 'polypeptide(L)' 'MMGDETGMVELTKLNGVAFVLNSNLIETIETIPETKVTLTTGKYFLVQEMRQDVVNRVIAYNQKIFKNVIRVTK' A
#
# COMPACT_ATOMS: atom_id res chain seq x y z
N MET A 1 -11.24 -5.39 -15.13
CA MET A 1 -11.04 -5.35 -14.65
C MET A 1 -10.55 -5.03 -14.20
N MET A 2 -10.48 -4.93 -14.23
CA MET A 2 -10.11 -4.53 -13.75
C MET A 2 -10.04 -4.34 -12.57
N GLY A 3 -10.58 -4.44 -12.21
CA GLY A 3 -10.63 -4.18 -10.85
C GLY A 3 -9.70 -4.80 -9.99
N ASP A 4 -9.27 -5.88 -10.35
CA ASP A 4 -8.45 -6.56 -9.49
C ASP A 4 -7.20 -5.92 -9.27
N GLU A 5 -6.68 -5.19 -10.11
CA GLU A 5 -5.47 -4.59 -9.76
C GLU A 5 -5.73 -3.45 -8.91
N THR A 6 -6.96 -3.10 -8.66
CA THR A 6 -7.23 -1.98 -7.85
C THR A 6 -6.86 -2.25 -6.45
N GLY A 7 -6.14 -1.35 -5.84
CA GLY A 7 -5.78 -1.46 -4.46
C GLY A 7 -4.58 -2.31 -4.18
N MET A 8 -3.97 -2.89 -5.19
CA MET A 8 -2.83 -3.77 -4.96
C MET A 8 -1.54 -2.99 -5.02
N VAL A 9 -0.67 -3.18 -4.03
CA VAL A 9 0.64 -2.57 -4.02
C VAL A 9 1.67 -3.67 -3.84
N GLU A 10 2.80 -3.53 -4.52
CA GLU A 10 3.85 -4.53 -4.44
C GLU A 10 4.89 -4.06 -3.43
N LEU A 11 5.23 -4.90 -2.49
CA LEU A 11 6.21 -4.60 -1.46
C LEU A 11 7.18 -5.76 -1.35
N THR A 12 8.27 -5.56 -0.61
CA THR A 12 9.30 -6.57 -0.47
C THR A 12 9.51 -6.87 1.01
N LYS A 13 9.38 -8.13 1.38
CA LYS A 13 9.63 -8.53 2.75
C LYS A 13 11.11 -8.36 3.08
N LEU A 14 11.44 -8.35 4.34
CA LEU A 14 12.84 -8.16 4.74
C LEU A 14 13.74 -9.25 4.18
N ASN A 15 13.21 -10.44 3.95
CA ASN A 15 14.02 -11.51 3.39
C ASN A 15 14.17 -11.42 1.86
N GLY A 16 13.65 -10.37 1.25
CA GLY A 16 13.82 -10.14 -0.17
C GLY A 16 12.72 -10.68 -1.05
N VAL A 17 11.72 -11.31 -0.46
CA VAL A 17 10.63 -11.89 -1.26
C VAL A 17 9.59 -10.82 -1.54
N ALA A 18 9.29 -10.61 -2.82
CA ALA A 18 8.28 -9.65 -3.21
C ALA A 18 6.90 -10.24 -3.00
N PHE A 19 5.94 -9.39 -2.67
CA PHE A 19 4.57 -9.83 -2.50
C PHE A 19 3.64 -8.67 -2.82
N VAL A 20 2.39 -9.01 -3.07
CA VAL A 20 1.39 -8.01 -3.44
C VAL A 20 0.37 -7.96 -2.31
N LEU A 21 -0.01 -6.76 -1.91
CA LEU A 21 -0.90 -6.55 -0.79
C LEU A 21 -2.04 -5.64 -1.20
N ASN A 22 -3.23 -5.96 -0.74
CA ASN A 22 -4.39 -5.10 -0.99
C ASN A 22 -4.30 -3.90 -0.06
N SER A 23 -4.10 -2.72 -0.62
CA SER A 23 -3.89 -1.52 0.18
C SER A 23 -5.12 -1.16 1.01
N ASN A 24 -6.29 -1.63 0.62
CA ASN A 24 -7.49 -1.35 1.39
C ASN A 24 -7.49 -2.06 2.73
N LEU A 25 -6.62 -3.06 2.91
CA LEU A 25 -6.51 -3.76 4.17
C LEU A 25 -5.48 -3.13 5.09
N ILE A 26 -4.76 -2.12 4.63
CA ILE A 26 -3.72 -1.50 5.44
C ILE A 26 -4.35 -0.52 6.41
N GLU A 27 -4.03 -0.69 7.67
CA GLU A 27 -4.52 0.24 8.68
C GLU A 27 -3.47 1.26 9.04
N THR A 28 -2.23 0.83 9.28
CA THR A 28 -1.17 1.77 9.64
C THR A 28 0.13 1.38 8.96
N ILE A 29 0.97 2.38 8.74
CA ILE A 29 2.30 2.20 8.21
C ILE A 29 3.24 2.95 9.14
N GLU A 30 4.14 2.21 9.81
CA GLU A 30 5.01 2.78 10.83
C GLU A 30 6.46 2.46 10.53
N THR A 31 7.36 3.17 11.18
CA THR A 31 8.79 2.89 11.10
C THR A 31 9.30 2.57 12.49
N ILE A 32 9.70 1.29 12.76
CA ILE A 32 10.10 0.88 14.09
C ILE A 32 10.96 -0.35 14.07
N PRO A 33 12.18 -0.30 13.86
CA PRO A 33 12.95 0.57 13.00
C PRO A 33 12.72 0.31 11.54
N GLU A 34 12.18 -0.88 11.19
CA GLU A 34 11.83 -1.18 9.81
C GLU A 34 10.43 -0.66 9.54
N THR A 35 10.07 -0.60 8.28
CA THR A 35 8.72 -0.22 7.90
C THR A 35 7.76 -1.34 8.26
N LYS A 36 6.79 -1.04 9.07
CA LYS A 36 5.80 -2.01 9.52
C LYS A 36 4.44 -1.65 8.95
N VAL A 37 3.88 -2.55 8.17
CA VAL A 37 2.56 -2.35 7.58
C VAL A 37 1.58 -3.25 8.32
N THR A 38 0.66 -2.65 9.05
CA THR A 38 -0.31 -3.38 9.85
C THR A 38 -1.66 -3.38 9.14
N LEU A 39 -2.27 -4.55 9.08
CA LEU A 39 -3.54 -4.71 8.40
C LEU A 39 -4.70 -4.60 9.38
N THR A 40 -5.87 -4.38 8.82
CA THR A 40 -7.08 -4.27 9.64
C THR A 40 -7.36 -5.55 10.41
N THR A 41 -6.81 -6.69 9.96
CA THR A 41 -7.00 -7.94 10.67
C THR A 41 -6.09 -8.09 11.87
N GLY A 42 -5.14 -7.17 12.03
CA GLY A 42 -4.15 -7.28 13.10
C GLY A 42 -2.85 -7.89 12.65
N LYS A 43 -2.81 -8.49 11.49
CA LYS A 43 -1.56 -9.02 10.95
C LYS A 43 -0.68 -7.87 10.52
N TYR A 44 0.63 -8.11 10.43
CA TYR A 44 1.52 -7.09 9.94
C TYR A 44 2.65 -7.71 9.15
N PHE A 45 3.29 -6.88 8.35
CA PHE A 45 4.45 -7.26 7.56
C PHE A 45 5.53 -6.22 7.79
N LEU A 46 6.78 -6.68 7.87
CA LEU A 46 7.93 -5.79 7.87
C LEU A 46 8.50 -5.81 6.46
N VAL A 47 8.68 -4.63 5.87
CA VAL A 47 9.09 -4.55 4.48
C VAL A 47 10.34 -3.71 4.33
N GLN A 48 11.02 -3.88 3.20
CA GLN A 48 12.25 -3.18 2.92
C GLN A 48 12.02 -1.73 2.48
N GLU A 49 10.87 -1.46 1.87
CA GLU A 49 10.57 -0.12 1.38
C GLU A 49 10.48 0.83 2.56
N MET A 50 10.89 2.08 2.33
CA MET A 50 10.74 3.09 3.37
C MET A 50 9.28 3.45 3.52
N ARG A 51 8.92 3.90 4.72
CA ARG A 51 7.54 4.25 4.99
C ARG A 51 6.96 5.18 3.92
N GLN A 52 7.74 6.18 3.53
CA GLN A 52 7.23 7.14 2.56
C GLN A 52 7.01 6.50 1.20
N ASP A 53 7.83 5.52 0.83
CA ASP A 53 7.63 4.83 -0.43
C ASP A 53 6.32 4.05 -0.42
N VAL A 54 6.02 3.38 0.70
CA VAL A 54 4.78 2.63 0.81
C VAL A 54 3.60 3.59 0.72
N VAL A 55 3.69 4.70 1.44
CA VAL A 55 2.62 5.69 1.42
C VAL A 55 2.43 6.21 0.01
N ASN A 56 3.53 6.50 -0.67
CA ASN A 56 3.45 7.04 -2.03
C ASN A 56 2.79 6.06 -2.99
N ARG A 57 3.08 4.77 -2.84
CA ARG A 57 2.48 3.77 -3.72
C ARG A 57 0.98 3.66 -3.49
N VAL A 58 0.56 3.74 -2.24
CA VAL A 58 -0.87 3.69 -1.93
C VAL A 58 -1.56 4.93 -2.46
N ILE A 59 -0.95 6.09 -2.26
CA ILE A 59 -1.55 7.34 -2.71
C ILE A 59 -1.63 7.38 -4.24
N ALA A 60 -0.57 6.98 -4.90
CA ALA A 60 -0.54 7.01 -6.36
C ALA A 60 -1.67 6.16 -6.91
N TYR A 61 -1.89 5.01 -6.31
CA TYR A 61 -2.95 4.14 -6.76
C TYR A 61 -4.30 4.77 -6.53
N ASN A 62 -4.51 5.32 -5.36
CA ASN A 62 -5.79 5.95 -5.03
C ASN A 62 -6.04 7.17 -5.89
N GLN A 63 -5.02 7.94 -6.20
CA GLN A 63 -5.18 9.08 -7.08
C GLN A 63 -5.62 8.65 -8.46
N LYS A 64 -5.09 7.55 -8.94
CA LYS A 64 -5.48 7.05 -10.22
C LYS A 64 -6.96 6.73 -10.26
N ILE A 65 -7.46 6.11 -9.21
CA ILE A 65 -8.86 5.78 -9.13
C ILE A 65 -9.72 7.03 -9.02
N PHE A 66 -9.34 7.92 -8.14
CA PHE A 66 -10.10 9.15 -7.97
C PHE A 66 -10.13 9.96 -9.23
N LYS A 67 -9.03 9.99 -9.94
CA LYS A 67 -8.99 10.71 -11.16
C LYS A 67 -10.04 10.23 -12.13
N ASN A 68 -10.24 8.94 -12.19
CA ASN A 68 -11.21 8.36 -13.10
C ASN A 68 -12.62 8.56 -12.61
N VAL A 69 -12.81 8.65 -11.33
CA VAL A 69 -14.16 8.70 -10.79
C VAL A 69 -14.59 10.11 -10.50
N ILE A 70 -13.76 10.85 -9.82
CA ILE A 70 -14.14 12.13 -9.37
C ILE A 70 -13.70 13.21 -10.21
N ARG A 71 -12.59 13.19 -10.50
CA ARG A 71 -12.01 14.18 -11.23
C ARG A 71 -12.43 15.49 -10.89
N VAL A 72 -12.86 15.80 -10.05
CA VAL A 72 -13.24 17.00 -9.74
C VAL A 72 -12.58 17.76 -8.98
N THR A 73 -12.34 17.74 -8.44
CA THR A 73 -12.06 18.33 -7.73
C THR A 73 -11.38 19.09 -7.48
N LYS A 74 -11.17 19.46 -7.60
CA LYS A 74 -10.63 20.16 -7.36
C LYS A 74 -10.57 20.58 -7.34
#